data_880ef38c4faed19e0fa9da7c98bd5be8
#
_entry.id   880ef38c4faed19e0fa9da7c98bd5be8
#
_cell.length_a   1.000
_cell.length_b   1.000
_cell.length_c   1.000
_cell.angle_alpha   90.00
_cell.angle_beta   90.00
_cell.angle_gamma   90.00
#
_symmetry.space_group_name_H-M   'P 1'
#
loop_
_entity.id
_entity.type
_entity.pdbx_description
1 polymer ?
#
loop_
_entity_poly.entity_id
_entity_poly.type
_entity_poly.pdbx_seq_one_letter_code
_entity_poly.pdbx_strand_id
1 'polypeptide(L)'
;INAEGTRVRLPVRGREGLVEIASNASPGHLSAGAPQDAKPAGYDLVVLAMQEPQYGAAGVRALLEAVAQARVPCMSIMNMPPLPYLARIPGLDVNACRSCYTDPGVWDSFDPKLMTLCSPDPQAFRPPDEKVNVLQVRLPSNFKSARFESDAHTAMLRRLAADIETLRYDTGHGTIELPVKLKVHDSVFVPLAKWAMLVAGNYRCVQTDSVRSIRDAVHGDIAAARAVYQWVVELCKSLGAADADMVPFEKYAAAAQLLASPSSAARALAAGAPDIERVDRLVQVVAAQRGMRNAALDETVAAVDGWLERNRQKT
;
A
#
# COMPACT_ATOMS: atom_id res chain seq x y z
N ILE A 1 -18.03 14.19 5.96
CA ILE A 1 -17.44 14.60 4.66
C ILE A 1 -18.46 15.46 3.90
N ASN A 2 -19.67 14.99 3.65
CA ASN A 2 -20.67 15.73 2.83
C ASN A 2 -21.02 17.12 3.39
N ALA A 3 -21.08 17.28 4.71
CA ALA A 3 -21.45 18.54 5.36
C ALA A 3 -20.23 19.46 5.62
N GLU A 4 -19.11 18.88 6.04
CA GLU A 4 -17.96 19.65 6.54
C GLU A 4 -16.71 19.54 5.66
N GLY A 5 -16.75 18.70 4.62
CA GLY A 5 -15.57 18.36 3.84
C GLY A 5 -14.60 17.46 4.60
N THR A 6 -13.40 17.35 4.07
CA THR A 6 -12.23 16.71 4.73
C THR A 6 -11.07 17.68 4.81
N ARG A 7 -10.19 17.48 5.79
CA ARG A 7 -8.98 18.30 5.98
C ARG A 7 -7.76 17.41 5.94
N VAL A 8 -6.77 17.82 5.18
CA VAL A 8 -5.48 17.16 5.11
C VAL A 8 -4.41 18.12 5.60
N ARG A 9 -3.72 17.76 6.68
CA ARG A 9 -2.60 18.53 7.22
C ARG A 9 -1.29 17.88 6.81
N LEU A 10 -0.38 18.65 6.27
CA LEU A 10 0.88 18.12 5.75
C LEU A 10 2.05 19.10 5.91
N PRO A 11 3.28 18.58 6.13
CA PRO A 11 4.48 19.41 6.11
C PRO A 11 4.80 19.84 4.68
N VAL A 12 5.15 21.11 4.50
CA VAL A 12 5.56 21.67 3.21
C VAL A 12 6.95 22.28 3.39
N ARG A 13 7.86 21.97 2.47
CA ARG A 13 9.24 22.47 2.53
C ARG A 13 9.27 23.99 2.53
N GLY A 14 10.02 24.57 3.46
CA GLY A 14 10.16 26.02 3.59
C GLY A 14 9.00 26.72 4.30
N ARG A 15 8.07 25.95 4.89
CA ARG A 15 7.01 26.47 5.76
C ARG A 15 7.20 25.94 7.18
N GLU A 16 6.97 26.81 8.17
CA GLU A 16 6.86 26.38 9.57
C GLU A 16 5.47 25.77 9.82
N GLY A 17 5.43 24.67 10.59
CA GLY A 17 4.20 23.97 10.91
C GLY A 17 3.61 23.17 9.76
N LEU A 18 2.35 22.81 9.91
CA LEU A 18 1.58 22.04 8.93
C LEU A 18 0.69 22.97 8.11
N VAL A 19 0.66 22.74 6.81
CA VAL A 19 -0.34 23.37 5.93
C VAL A 19 -1.61 22.54 5.96
N GLU A 20 -2.76 23.15 6.16
CA GLU A 20 -4.06 22.51 6.09
C GLU A 20 -4.71 22.77 4.73
N ILE A 21 -5.13 21.70 4.07
CA ILE A 21 -5.91 21.71 2.83
C ILE A 21 -7.31 21.24 3.14
N ALA A 22 -8.31 22.08 2.88
CA ALA A 22 -9.72 21.76 3.07
C ALA A 22 -10.38 21.46 1.73
N SER A 23 -11.11 20.34 1.64
CA SER A 23 -11.74 19.92 0.39
C SER A 23 -12.85 20.87 -0.08
N ASN A 24 -13.52 21.55 0.85
CA ASN A 24 -14.55 22.54 0.54
C ASN A 24 -14.00 23.90 0.05
N ALA A 25 -12.70 24.14 0.22
CA ALA A 25 -11.98 25.29 -0.32
C ALA A 25 -11.18 24.95 -1.60
N SER A 26 -11.28 23.72 -2.07
CA SER A 26 -10.57 23.23 -3.26
C SER A 26 -11.53 23.12 -4.45
N PRO A 27 -11.04 23.27 -5.69
CA PRO A 27 -11.85 23.01 -6.87
C PRO A 27 -12.29 21.53 -6.93
N GLY A 28 -13.43 21.27 -7.54
CA GLY A 28 -14.00 19.93 -7.66
C GLY A 28 -15.02 19.62 -6.56
N HIS A 29 -15.60 18.42 -6.64
CA HIS A 29 -16.63 17.95 -5.73
C HIS A 29 -16.15 16.67 -5.02
N LEU A 30 -16.19 16.69 -3.68
CA LEU A 30 -15.95 15.52 -2.85
C LEU A 30 -17.23 15.14 -2.11
N SER A 31 -17.67 13.91 -2.26
CA SER A 31 -18.79 13.34 -1.53
C SER A 31 -18.45 11.99 -0.94
N ALA A 32 -19.19 11.56 0.10
CA ALA A 32 -19.13 10.23 0.66
C ALA A 32 -20.51 9.60 0.59
N GLY A 33 -20.56 8.34 0.22
CA GLY A 33 -21.76 7.50 0.17
C GLY A 33 -21.52 6.16 0.85
N ALA A 34 -22.60 5.45 1.12
CA ALA A 34 -22.52 4.08 1.59
C ALA A 34 -22.20 3.13 0.40
N PRO A 35 -21.60 1.96 0.67
CA PRO A 35 -21.21 1.02 -0.38
C PRO A 35 -22.36 0.65 -1.34
N GLN A 36 -23.57 0.48 -0.82
CA GLN A 36 -24.76 0.11 -1.59
C GLN A 36 -25.26 1.21 -2.53
N ASP A 37 -24.86 2.48 -2.28
CA ASP A 37 -25.30 3.63 -3.08
C ASP A 37 -24.34 3.94 -4.23
N ALA A 38 -23.18 3.28 -4.25
CA ALA A 38 -22.17 3.49 -5.26
C ALA A 38 -22.64 2.99 -6.64
N LYS A 39 -22.35 3.78 -7.67
CA LYS A 39 -22.62 3.44 -9.09
C LYS A 39 -21.29 3.39 -9.85
N PRO A 40 -20.54 2.29 -9.77
CA PRO A 40 -19.18 2.22 -10.31
C PRO A 40 -19.07 2.59 -11.78
N ALA A 41 -20.05 2.24 -12.61
CA ALA A 41 -20.08 2.56 -14.04
C ALA A 41 -20.09 4.07 -14.36
N GLY A 42 -20.35 4.92 -13.38
CA GLY A 42 -20.32 6.39 -13.52
C GLY A 42 -18.92 7.01 -13.31
N TYR A 43 -17.88 6.20 -13.10
CA TYR A 43 -16.53 6.68 -12.82
C TYR A 43 -15.54 6.21 -13.89
N ASP A 44 -14.54 7.04 -14.19
CA ASP A 44 -13.44 6.68 -15.09
C ASP A 44 -12.38 5.82 -14.41
N LEU A 45 -12.25 5.93 -13.09
CA LEU A 45 -11.28 5.22 -12.27
C LEU A 45 -11.86 4.93 -10.89
N VAL A 46 -11.68 3.70 -10.41
CA VAL A 46 -11.92 3.32 -9.01
C VAL A 46 -10.58 3.14 -8.30
N VAL A 47 -10.43 3.77 -7.13
CA VAL A 47 -9.23 3.63 -6.29
C VAL A 47 -9.56 2.76 -5.09
N LEU A 48 -8.89 1.60 -5.00
CA LEU A 48 -9.02 0.64 -3.90
C LEU A 48 -7.97 0.97 -2.83
N ALA A 49 -8.37 1.69 -1.77
CA ALA A 49 -7.47 2.27 -0.77
C ALA A 49 -7.70 1.69 0.64
N MET A 50 -7.98 0.41 0.74
CA MET A 50 -8.14 -0.32 2.01
C MET A 50 -7.04 -1.37 2.16
N GLN A 51 -6.88 -1.91 3.37
CA GLN A 51 -6.04 -3.08 3.61
C GLN A 51 -6.75 -4.35 3.16
N GLU A 52 -5.97 -5.38 2.76
CA GLU A 52 -6.49 -6.61 2.18
C GLU A 52 -7.63 -7.25 2.99
N PRO A 53 -7.54 -7.45 4.33
CA PRO A 53 -8.60 -8.11 5.09
C PRO A 53 -9.95 -7.36 5.06
N GLN A 54 -9.95 -6.06 4.81
CA GLN A 54 -11.17 -5.25 4.80
C GLN A 54 -12.05 -5.50 3.58
N TYR A 55 -11.48 -6.02 2.50
CA TYR A 55 -12.23 -6.27 1.26
C TYR A 55 -13.22 -7.44 1.39
N GLY A 56 -12.99 -8.37 2.33
CA GLY A 56 -13.91 -9.47 2.63
C GLY A 56 -15.15 -9.08 3.44
N ALA A 57 -15.21 -7.85 4.01
CA ALA A 57 -16.40 -7.41 4.75
C ALA A 57 -17.62 -7.34 3.82
N ALA A 58 -18.79 -7.84 4.30
CA ALA A 58 -19.97 -8.09 3.48
C ALA A 58 -20.39 -6.91 2.59
N GLY A 59 -20.48 -5.70 3.13
CA GLY A 59 -20.87 -4.51 2.35
C GLY A 59 -19.78 -4.07 1.35
N VAL A 60 -18.51 -4.29 1.67
CA VAL A 60 -17.37 -3.98 0.79
C VAL A 60 -17.28 -5.01 -0.33
N ARG A 61 -17.47 -6.30 -0.02
CA ARG A 61 -17.50 -7.37 -1.02
C ARG A 61 -18.52 -7.12 -2.12
N ALA A 62 -19.77 -6.77 -1.74
CA ALA A 62 -20.81 -6.44 -2.70
C ALA A 62 -20.45 -5.24 -3.58
N LEU A 63 -19.81 -4.22 -3.00
CA LEU A 63 -19.28 -3.09 -3.78
C LEU A 63 -18.20 -3.52 -4.77
N LEU A 64 -17.26 -4.37 -4.37
CA LEU A 64 -16.22 -4.89 -5.26
C LEU A 64 -16.80 -5.72 -6.42
N GLU A 65 -17.81 -6.53 -6.16
CA GLU A 65 -18.54 -7.26 -7.20
C GLU A 65 -19.19 -6.30 -8.21
N ALA A 66 -19.82 -5.21 -7.73
CA ALA A 66 -20.37 -4.18 -8.60
C ALA A 66 -19.30 -3.43 -9.40
N VAL A 67 -18.14 -3.16 -8.81
CA VAL A 67 -16.98 -2.55 -9.49
C VAL A 67 -16.46 -3.47 -10.60
N ALA A 68 -16.28 -4.75 -10.30
CA ALA A 68 -15.80 -5.73 -11.29
C ALA A 68 -16.79 -5.88 -12.45
N GLN A 69 -18.10 -5.96 -12.17
CA GLN A 69 -19.16 -6.03 -13.18
C GLN A 69 -19.21 -4.79 -14.07
N ALA A 70 -18.99 -3.61 -13.50
CA ALA A 70 -18.96 -2.35 -14.25
C ALA A 70 -17.74 -2.23 -15.17
N ARG A 71 -16.72 -3.10 -15.01
CA ARG A 71 -15.48 -3.11 -15.81
C ARG A 71 -14.74 -1.77 -15.84
N VAL A 72 -14.79 -1.06 -14.71
CA VAL A 72 -14.06 0.22 -14.54
C VAL A 72 -12.60 -0.07 -14.21
N PRO A 73 -11.64 0.68 -14.77
CA PRO A 73 -10.24 0.57 -14.38
C PRO A 73 -10.04 0.80 -12.88
N CYS A 74 -9.26 -0.06 -12.23
CA CYS A 74 -9.00 -0.02 -10.79
C CYS A 74 -7.53 0.21 -10.49
N MET A 75 -7.22 1.19 -9.64
CA MET A 75 -5.89 1.39 -9.06
C MET A 75 -5.93 1.01 -7.59
N SER A 76 -5.27 -0.07 -7.19
CA SER A 76 -5.17 -0.42 -5.79
C SER A 76 -4.00 0.32 -5.12
N ILE A 77 -4.26 0.91 -3.94
CA ILE A 77 -3.23 1.53 -3.10
C ILE A 77 -3.05 0.62 -1.88
N MET A 78 -2.29 -0.47 -2.07
CA MET A 78 -2.12 -1.55 -1.09
C MET A 78 -0.65 -1.98 -1.01
N ASN A 79 -0.25 -2.51 0.15
CA ASN A 79 1.03 -3.21 0.27
C ASN A 79 0.95 -4.63 -0.31
N MET A 80 -0.19 -5.28 -0.13
CA MET A 80 -0.48 -6.60 -0.68
C MET A 80 -1.17 -6.44 -2.04
N PRO A 81 -0.52 -6.83 -3.16
CA PRO A 81 -1.09 -6.67 -4.48
C PRO A 81 -2.39 -7.48 -4.63
N PRO A 82 -3.43 -6.96 -5.29
CA PRO A 82 -4.59 -7.77 -5.65
C PRO A 82 -4.20 -8.96 -6.53
N LEU A 83 -4.88 -10.11 -6.40
CA LEU A 83 -4.62 -11.30 -7.24
C LEU A 83 -4.66 -11.01 -8.75
N PRO A 84 -5.62 -10.22 -9.28
CA PRO A 84 -5.62 -9.87 -10.70
C PRO A 84 -4.39 -9.03 -11.12
N TYR A 85 -3.77 -8.26 -10.21
CA TYR A 85 -2.52 -7.60 -10.51
C TYR A 85 -1.35 -8.60 -10.58
N LEU A 86 -1.29 -9.55 -9.66
CA LEU A 86 -0.27 -10.61 -9.69
C LEU A 86 -0.36 -11.47 -10.96
N ALA A 87 -1.55 -11.65 -11.52
CA ALA A 87 -1.75 -12.35 -12.79
C ALA A 87 -1.09 -11.67 -14.01
N ARG A 88 -0.66 -10.41 -13.87
CA ARG A 88 0.11 -9.69 -14.90
C ARG A 88 1.60 -10.01 -14.87
N ILE A 89 2.08 -10.73 -13.85
CA ILE A 89 3.49 -11.11 -13.72
C ILE A 89 3.72 -12.43 -14.47
N PRO A 90 4.55 -12.44 -15.52
CA PRO A 90 4.76 -13.65 -16.32
C PRO A 90 5.31 -14.82 -15.50
N GLY A 91 4.72 -16.00 -15.66
CA GLY A 91 5.17 -17.23 -15.03
C GLY A 91 4.98 -17.31 -13.52
N LEU A 92 4.13 -16.45 -12.94
CA LEU A 92 3.70 -16.56 -11.55
C LEU A 92 2.41 -17.39 -11.46
N ASP A 93 2.41 -18.44 -10.65
CA ASP A 93 1.19 -19.17 -10.28
C ASP A 93 0.42 -18.38 -9.20
N VAL A 94 -0.58 -17.64 -9.66
CA VAL A 94 -1.43 -16.82 -8.79
C VAL A 94 -2.32 -17.68 -7.89
N ASN A 95 -2.68 -18.90 -8.32
CA ASN A 95 -3.52 -19.79 -7.50
C ASN A 95 -2.79 -20.22 -6.23
N ALA A 96 -1.49 -20.48 -6.30
CA ALA A 96 -0.68 -20.76 -5.11
C ALA A 96 -0.66 -19.57 -4.12
N CYS A 97 -0.81 -18.34 -4.60
CA CYS A 97 -0.80 -17.14 -3.77
C CYS A 97 -2.13 -16.94 -3.00
N ARG A 98 -3.24 -17.58 -3.41
CA ARG A 98 -4.57 -17.39 -2.81
C ARG A 98 -4.60 -17.64 -1.30
N SER A 99 -3.82 -18.60 -0.82
CA SER A 99 -3.72 -18.92 0.62
C SER A 99 -3.16 -17.81 1.50
N CYS A 100 -2.62 -16.76 0.89
CA CYS A 100 -2.08 -15.59 1.59
C CYS A 100 -3.15 -14.52 1.87
N TYR A 101 -4.32 -14.62 1.25
CA TYR A 101 -5.42 -13.64 1.33
C TYR A 101 -6.49 -14.09 2.30
N THR A 102 -7.09 -13.15 3.02
CA THR A 102 -8.17 -13.42 3.97
C THR A 102 -9.42 -13.92 3.25
N ASP A 103 -9.80 -13.25 2.17
CA ASP A 103 -10.87 -13.67 1.27
C ASP A 103 -10.42 -13.55 -0.19
N PRO A 104 -9.74 -14.56 -0.75
CA PRO A 104 -9.25 -14.51 -2.12
C PRO A 104 -10.38 -14.44 -3.16
N GLY A 105 -11.61 -14.87 -2.80
CA GLY A 105 -12.76 -14.89 -3.70
C GLY A 105 -13.25 -13.51 -4.12
N VAL A 106 -12.89 -12.44 -3.38
CA VAL A 106 -13.26 -11.06 -3.76
C VAL A 106 -12.61 -10.62 -5.07
N TRP A 107 -11.53 -11.28 -5.49
CA TRP A 107 -10.76 -10.92 -6.69
C TRP A 107 -11.16 -11.70 -7.94
N ASP A 108 -12.00 -12.73 -7.83
CA ASP A 108 -12.27 -13.69 -8.92
C ASP A 108 -12.97 -13.06 -10.13
N SER A 109 -13.77 -12.01 -9.91
CA SER A 109 -14.52 -11.32 -10.96
C SER A 109 -13.74 -10.18 -11.63
N PHE A 110 -12.54 -9.84 -11.14
CA PHE A 110 -11.76 -8.74 -11.70
C PHE A 110 -10.94 -9.17 -12.91
N ASP A 111 -11.00 -8.37 -13.96
CA ASP A 111 -10.14 -8.51 -15.13
C ASP A 111 -8.72 -7.98 -14.84
N PRO A 112 -7.66 -8.80 -14.95
CA PRO A 112 -6.28 -8.34 -14.76
C PRO A 112 -5.89 -7.12 -15.59
N LYS A 113 -6.47 -6.97 -16.78
CA LYS A 113 -6.20 -5.83 -17.68
C LYS A 113 -6.72 -4.51 -17.14
N LEU A 114 -7.73 -4.55 -16.26
CA LEU A 114 -8.33 -3.39 -15.63
C LEU A 114 -7.76 -3.11 -14.22
N MET A 115 -6.73 -3.85 -13.78
CA MET A 115 -6.15 -3.67 -12.45
C MET A 115 -4.72 -3.14 -12.53
N THR A 116 -4.43 -2.07 -11.78
CA THR A 116 -3.05 -1.65 -11.51
C THR A 116 -2.78 -1.51 -10.02
N LEU A 117 -1.50 -1.48 -9.65
CA LEU A 117 -1.02 -1.34 -8.28
C LEU A 117 -0.29 -0.02 -8.12
N CYS A 118 -0.56 0.64 -7.01
CA CYS A 118 0.13 1.82 -6.55
C CYS A 118 0.70 1.57 -5.14
N SER A 119 1.97 1.84 -4.92
CA SER A 119 2.56 1.67 -3.60
C SER A 119 2.07 2.78 -2.64
N PRO A 120 1.60 2.45 -1.40
CA PRO A 120 1.16 3.42 -0.41
C PRO A 120 2.37 4.02 0.35
N ASP A 121 3.23 4.79 -0.34
CA ASP A 121 4.45 5.35 0.24
C ASP A 121 4.22 6.54 1.18
N PRO A 122 3.25 7.47 0.93
CA PRO A 122 2.93 8.51 1.89
C PRO A 122 2.46 7.92 3.22
N GLN A 123 2.96 8.48 4.32
CA GLN A 123 2.54 8.06 5.66
C GLN A 123 1.61 9.11 6.25
N ALA A 124 0.40 8.68 6.59
CA ALA A 124 -0.63 9.50 7.17
C ALA A 124 -1.34 8.78 8.33
N PHE A 125 -1.96 9.54 9.20
CA PHE A 125 -2.74 9.02 10.33
C PHE A 125 -3.87 9.99 10.66
N ARG A 126 -4.87 9.49 11.37
CA ARG A 126 -5.91 10.32 11.98
C ARG A 126 -5.46 10.71 13.37
N PRO A 127 -5.34 12.01 13.69
CA PRO A 127 -5.06 12.44 15.06
C PRO A 127 -6.20 12.00 15.99
N PRO A 128 -5.92 11.39 17.16
CA PRO A 128 -6.96 10.80 18.01
C PRO A 128 -7.92 11.86 18.60
N ASP A 129 -7.43 13.07 18.80
CA ASP A 129 -8.18 14.17 19.42
C ASP A 129 -8.93 15.03 18.39
N GLU A 130 -8.90 14.63 17.12
CA GLU A 130 -9.52 15.37 16.01
C GLU A 130 -10.74 14.63 15.44
N LYS A 131 -11.58 15.35 14.69
CA LYS A 131 -12.69 14.74 13.94
C LYS A 131 -12.18 13.69 12.95
N VAL A 132 -12.99 12.68 12.66
CA VAL A 132 -12.65 11.57 11.75
C VAL A 132 -12.36 12.01 10.30
N ASN A 133 -12.74 13.20 9.91
CA ASN A 133 -12.48 13.80 8.60
C ASN A 133 -11.17 14.58 8.53
N VAL A 134 -10.33 14.53 9.56
CA VAL A 134 -8.98 15.13 9.60
C VAL A 134 -7.95 14.06 9.38
N LEU A 135 -7.07 14.25 8.39
CA LEU A 135 -5.91 13.40 8.11
C LEU A 135 -4.63 14.22 8.25
N GLN A 136 -3.64 13.69 8.97
CA GLN A 136 -2.32 14.30 9.08
C GLN A 136 -1.27 13.45 8.38
N VAL A 137 -0.57 14.05 7.42
CA VAL A 137 0.57 13.43 6.72
C VAL A 137 1.84 13.66 7.51
N ARG A 138 2.57 12.58 7.82
CA ARG A 138 3.89 12.62 8.47
C ARG A 138 5.02 12.63 7.46
N LEU A 139 4.91 11.78 6.44
CA LEU A 139 5.92 11.64 5.40
C LEU A 139 5.25 11.85 4.03
N PRO A 140 5.42 13.03 3.43
CA PRO A 140 4.84 13.36 2.12
C PRO A 140 5.72 12.80 0.99
N SER A 141 5.73 11.48 0.83
CA SER A 141 6.38 10.81 -0.30
C SER A 141 5.40 10.60 -1.46
N ASN A 142 5.92 10.29 -2.65
CA ASN A 142 5.11 10.13 -3.84
C ASN A 142 4.44 8.75 -3.88
N PHE A 143 3.22 8.70 -4.40
CA PHE A 143 2.59 7.48 -4.86
C PHE A 143 3.27 6.99 -6.14
N LYS A 144 3.59 5.70 -6.22
CA LYS A 144 4.22 5.07 -7.39
C LYS A 144 3.27 4.01 -7.94
N SER A 145 2.63 4.33 -9.04
CA SER A 145 1.72 3.42 -9.73
C SER A 145 2.42 2.75 -10.91
N ALA A 146 2.15 1.48 -11.12
CA ALA A 146 2.44 0.83 -12.39
C ALA A 146 1.43 1.27 -13.46
N ARG A 147 1.82 1.12 -14.73
CA ARG A 147 0.89 1.30 -15.86
C ARG A 147 -0.23 0.25 -15.83
N PHE A 148 -1.37 0.56 -16.45
CA PHE A 148 -2.31 -0.47 -16.89
C PHE A 148 -1.75 -1.24 -18.09
N GLU A 149 -2.37 -2.38 -18.44
CA GLU A 149 -2.07 -3.06 -19.70
C GLU A 149 -2.49 -2.20 -20.91
N SER A 150 -3.65 -1.56 -20.81
CA SER A 150 -4.18 -0.62 -21.81
C SER A 150 -3.41 0.70 -21.80
N ASP A 151 -2.98 1.16 -22.99
CA ASP A 151 -2.37 2.48 -23.17
C ASP A 151 -3.36 3.60 -22.90
N ALA A 152 -4.65 3.43 -23.22
CA ALA A 152 -5.68 4.43 -22.95
C ALA A 152 -5.88 4.64 -21.45
N HIS A 153 -5.96 3.57 -20.64
CA HIS A 153 -6.06 3.67 -19.20
C HIS A 153 -4.77 4.21 -18.57
N THR A 154 -3.62 3.86 -19.11
CA THR A 154 -2.33 4.43 -18.68
C THR A 154 -2.25 5.93 -18.97
N ALA A 155 -2.72 6.37 -20.14
CA ALA A 155 -2.79 7.79 -20.49
C ALA A 155 -3.71 8.57 -19.54
N MET A 156 -4.82 7.97 -19.09
CA MET A 156 -5.69 8.56 -18.08
C MET A 156 -4.93 8.79 -16.76
N LEU A 157 -4.19 7.79 -16.25
CA LEU A 157 -3.36 7.95 -15.04
C LEU A 157 -2.27 9.00 -15.23
N ARG A 158 -1.66 9.07 -16.40
CA ARG A 158 -0.62 10.08 -16.69
C ARG A 158 -1.19 11.49 -16.75
N ARG A 159 -2.41 11.66 -17.26
CA ARG A 159 -3.11 12.96 -17.19
C ARG A 159 -3.37 13.35 -15.75
N LEU A 160 -3.94 12.44 -14.94
CA LEU A 160 -4.13 12.69 -13.49
C LEU A 160 -2.81 13.05 -12.80
N ALA A 161 -1.71 12.35 -13.11
CA ALA A 161 -0.39 12.65 -12.57
C ALA A 161 0.10 14.06 -12.98
N ALA A 162 -0.11 14.45 -14.24
CA ALA A 162 0.24 15.78 -14.75
C ALA A 162 -0.60 16.88 -14.09
N ASP A 163 -1.89 16.66 -13.90
CA ASP A 163 -2.77 17.60 -13.21
C ASP A 163 -2.34 17.81 -11.76
N ILE A 164 -2.02 16.73 -11.03
CA ILE A 164 -1.47 16.79 -9.67
C ILE A 164 -0.12 17.53 -9.63
N GLU A 165 0.76 17.31 -10.61
CA GLU A 165 2.08 17.96 -10.67
C GLU A 165 1.99 19.47 -10.83
N THR A 166 1.02 19.92 -11.63
CA THR A 166 0.83 21.34 -11.94
C THR A 166 -0.02 22.07 -10.92
N LEU A 167 -0.79 21.34 -10.13
CA LEU A 167 -1.70 21.94 -9.15
C LEU A 167 -0.95 22.78 -8.12
N ARG A 168 -1.48 23.98 -7.87
CA ARG A 168 -0.99 24.89 -6.81
C ARG A 168 -2.17 25.16 -5.86
N TYR A 169 -1.88 25.14 -4.58
CA TYR A 169 -2.84 25.42 -3.53
C TYR A 169 -2.58 26.78 -2.91
N ASP A 170 -3.59 27.63 -2.86
CA ASP A 170 -3.51 28.94 -2.19
C ASP A 170 -3.77 28.75 -0.70
N THR A 171 -2.80 29.10 0.12
CA THR A 171 -2.88 29.02 1.59
C THR A 171 -3.44 30.31 2.24
N GLY A 172 -3.81 31.30 1.44
CA GLY A 172 -4.09 32.67 1.92
C GLY A 172 -2.84 33.50 2.21
N HIS A 173 -1.66 32.87 2.28
CA HIS A 173 -0.33 33.50 2.48
C HIS A 173 0.63 33.15 1.35
N GLY A 174 0.07 32.93 0.15
CA GLY A 174 0.77 32.54 -1.06
C GLY A 174 0.52 31.08 -1.45
N THR A 175 0.86 30.76 -2.68
CA THR A 175 0.63 29.46 -3.27
C THR A 175 1.75 28.47 -2.90
N ILE A 176 1.37 27.21 -2.73
CA ILE A 176 2.29 26.10 -2.53
C ILE A 176 2.14 25.03 -3.61
N GLU A 177 3.20 24.33 -3.87
CA GLU A 177 3.19 23.07 -4.61
C GLU A 177 2.81 21.93 -3.67
N LEU A 178 1.98 21.00 -4.14
CA LEU A 178 1.62 19.83 -3.34
C LEU A 178 2.84 18.90 -3.20
N PRO A 179 3.25 18.53 -1.98
CA PRO A 179 4.44 17.73 -1.77
C PRO A 179 4.25 16.24 -2.09
N VAL A 180 3.00 15.79 -2.27
CA VAL A 180 2.67 14.40 -2.63
C VAL A 180 2.22 14.37 -4.07
N LYS A 181 2.88 13.55 -4.90
CA LYS A 181 2.64 13.40 -6.32
C LYS A 181 2.25 11.96 -6.66
N LEU A 182 1.57 11.80 -7.78
CA LEU A 182 1.40 10.50 -8.44
C LEU A 182 2.50 10.35 -9.51
N LYS A 183 3.25 9.26 -9.45
CA LYS A 183 4.25 8.90 -10.47
C LYS A 183 3.82 7.59 -11.13
N VAL A 184 3.65 7.62 -12.46
CA VAL A 184 3.22 6.45 -13.25
C VAL A 184 4.42 5.86 -13.97
N HIS A 185 4.72 4.60 -13.69
CA HIS A 185 5.87 3.86 -14.20
C HIS A 185 5.44 2.81 -15.24
N ASP A 186 6.29 2.55 -16.23
CA ASP A 186 6.01 1.53 -17.24
C ASP A 186 6.19 0.10 -16.73
N SER A 187 7.05 -0.09 -15.74
CA SER A 187 7.28 -1.39 -15.12
C SER A 187 6.21 -1.74 -14.10
N VAL A 188 5.71 -2.98 -14.17
CA VAL A 188 4.81 -3.57 -13.16
C VAL A 188 5.52 -3.89 -11.86
N PHE A 189 6.85 -3.83 -11.81
CA PHE A 189 7.63 -4.16 -10.63
C PHE A 189 7.90 -2.99 -9.70
N VAL A 190 7.78 -1.75 -10.15
CA VAL A 190 8.07 -0.56 -9.31
C VAL A 190 7.25 -0.54 -8.01
N PRO A 191 5.94 -0.81 -7.98
CA PRO A 191 5.22 -0.91 -6.71
C PRO A 191 5.67 -2.08 -5.83
N LEU A 192 6.13 -3.19 -6.44
CA LEU A 192 6.61 -4.39 -5.73
C LEU A 192 7.99 -4.18 -5.07
N ALA A 193 8.76 -3.16 -5.46
CA ALA A 193 9.99 -2.78 -4.78
C ALA A 193 9.79 -2.57 -3.27
N LYS A 194 8.57 -2.28 -2.84
CA LYS A 194 8.21 -2.15 -1.42
C LYS A 194 8.29 -3.46 -0.65
N TRP A 195 8.19 -4.61 -1.30
CA TRP A 195 8.31 -5.91 -0.65
C TRP A 195 9.62 -6.06 0.12
N ALA A 196 10.74 -5.59 -0.46
CA ALA A 196 12.03 -5.64 0.21
C ALA A 196 12.03 -4.85 1.53
N MET A 197 11.40 -3.64 1.54
CA MET A 197 11.26 -2.81 2.74
C MET A 197 10.33 -3.48 3.77
N LEU A 198 9.21 -4.02 3.32
CA LEU A 198 8.22 -4.66 4.18
C LEU A 198 8.81 -5.89 4.87
N VAL A 199 9.47 -6.77 4.13
CA VAL A 199 10.04 -8.00 4.66
C VAL A 199 11.28 -7.73 5.52
N ALA A 200 12.19 -6.85 5.09
CA ALA A 200 13.42 -6.56 5.84
C ALA A 200 13.20 -5.69 7.09
N GLY A 201 12.08 -4.98 7.20
CA GLY A 201 11.82 -4.07 8.32
C GLY A 201 10.44 -4.23 8.93
N ASN A 202 9.37 -3.97 8.17
CA ASN A 202 8.01 -3.87 8.74
C ASN A 202 7.55 -5.17 9.42
N TYR A 203 7.73 -6.32 8.79
CA TYR A 203 7.36 -7.62 9.38
C TYR A 203 8.37 -8.08 10.43
N ARG A 204 9.64 -7.71 10.32
CA ARG A 204 10.65 -7.97 11.36
C ARG A 204 10.44 -7.13 12.63
N CYS A 205 9.49 -6.19 12.64
CA CYS A 205 8.99 -5.60 13.88
C CYS A 205 8.30 -6.61 14.79
N VAL A 206 7.73 -7.68 14.21
CA VAL A 206 7.04 -8.73 14.94
C VAL A 206 8.06 -9.74 15.45
N GLN A 207 8.11 -9.91 16.76
CA GLN A 207 8.91 -10.92 17.45
C GLN A 207 7.95 -11.94 18.09
N THR A 208 8.44 -13.04 18.60
CA THR A 208 7.60 -14.12 19.18
C THR A 208 6.59 -13.59 20.19
N ASP A 209 7.02 -12.75 21.14
CA ASP A 209 6.18 -12.28 22.25
C ASP A 209 6.18 -10.76 22.43
N SER A 210 6.76 -10.02 21.50
CA SER A 210 6.86 -8.57 21.56
C SER A 210 6.89 -7.94 20.17
N VAL A 211 6.84 -6.61 20.14
CA VAL A 211 7.05 -5.84 18.92
C VAL A 211 8.13 -4.78 19.15
N ARG A 212 8.90 -4.47 18.09
CA ARG A 212 9.93 -3.43 18.12
C ARG A 212 9.69 -2.38 17.03
N SER A 213 10.39 -1.25 17.09
CA SER A 213 10.31 -0.22 16.06
C SER A 213 10.89 -0.69 14.72
N ILE A 214 10.48 -0.03 13.61
CA ILE A 214 11.10 -0.30 12.29
C ILE A 214 12.60 0.05 12.34
N ARG A 215 12.97 1.14 13.03
CA ARG A 215 14.36 1.50 13.25
C ARG A 215 15.15 0.35 13.89
N ASP A 216 14.64 -0.21 14.97
CA ASP A 216 15.34 -1.29 15.68
C ASP A 216 15.35 -2.59 14.88
N ALA A 217 14.30 -2.86 14.09
CA ALA A 217 14.24 -4.00 13.18
C ALA A 217 15.30 -3.94 12.07
N VAL A 218 15.64 -2.73 11.61
CA VAL A 218 16.62 -2.51 10.52
C VAL A 218 18.02 -2.27 11.07
N HIS A 219 18.17 -1.39 12.06
CA HIS A 219 19.47 -0.93 12.55
C HIS A 219 20.01 -1.72 13.73
N GLY A 220 19.19 -2.52 14.44
CA GLY A 220 19.66 -3.44 15.48
C GLY A 220 20.59 -4.53 14.93
N ASP A 221 20.35 -4.95 13.68
CA ASP A 221 21.26 -5.78 12.88
C ASP A 221 21.13 -5.38 11.41
N ILE A 222 21.91 -4.41 11.02
CA ILE A 222 21.85 -3.84 9.67
C ILE A 222 22.36 -4.81 8.60
N ALA A 223 23.28 -5.71 8.97
CA ALA A 223 23.81 -6.72 8.04
C ALA A 223 22.73 -7.76 7.71
N ALA A 224 22.02 -8.30 8.71
CA ALA A 224 20.91 -9.20 8.50
C ALA A 224 19.74 -8.52 7.77
N ALA A 225 19.42 -7.26 8.11
CA ALA A 225 18.40 -6.50 7.39
C ALA A 225 18.75 -6.31 5.91
N ARG A 226 20.01 -5.97 5.60
CA ARG A 226 20.52 -5.86 4.24
C ARG A 226 20.44 -7.19 3.48
N ALA A 227 20.82 -8.27 4.11
CA ALA A 227 20.81 -9.61 3.48
C ALA A 227 19.37 -10.00 3.07
N VAL A 228 18.39 -9.82 3.96
CA VAL A 228 16.98 -10.09 3.66
C VAL A 228 16.48 -9.16 2.56
N TYR A 229 16.81 -7.86 2.64
CA TYR A 229 16.42 -6.87 1.64
C TYR A 229 16.91 -7.26 0.24
N GLN A 230 18.21 -7.53 0.11
CA GLN A 230 18.83 -7.90 -1.16
C GLN A 230 18.27 -9.22 -1.70
N TRP A 231 18.01 -10.18 -0.82
CA TRP A 231 17.38 -11.43 -1.23
C TRP A 231 15.97 -11.21 -1.83
N VAL A 232 15.16 -10.30 -1.26
CA VAL A 232 13.85 -9.96 -1.86
C VAL A 232 14.01 -9.19 -3.18
N VAL A 233 15.03 -8.33 -3.31
CA VAL A 233 15.36 -7.68 -4.58
C VAL A 233 15.68 -8.72 -5.65
N GLU A 234 16.53 -9.73 -5.34
CA GLU A 234 16.84 -10.81 -6.28
C GLU A 234 15.59 -11.65 -6.62
N LEU A 235 14.68 -11.87 -5.68
CA LEU A 235 13.38 -12.48 -5.98
C LEU A 235 12.61 -11.65 -7.00
N CYS A 236 12.45 -10.33 -6.81
CA CYS A 236 11.76 -9.47 -7.77
C CYS A 236 12.44 -9.51 -9.16
N LYS A 237 13.77 -9.52 -9.20
CA LYS A 237 14.55 -9.66 -10.46
C LYS A 237 14.30 -11.01 -11.13
N SER A 238 14.20 -12.09 -10.37
CA SER A 238 13.85 -13.41 -10.92
C SER A 238 12.44 -13.47 -11.54
N LEU A 239 11.56 -12.54 -11.14
CA LEU A 239 10.23 -12.38 -11.72
C LEU A 239 10.23 -11.48 -12.96
N GLY A 240 11.33 -10.76 -13.24
CA GLY A 240 11.48 -9.88 -14.39
C GLY A 240 11.71 -8.40 -14.06
N ALA A 241 11.87 -8.03 -12.79
CA ALA A 241 12.19 -6.65 -12.41
C ALA A 241 13.58 -6.26 -12.88
N ALA A 242 13.74 -5.02 -13.34
CA ALA A 242 15.04 -4.42 -13.60
C ALA A 242 15.63 -3.80 -12.32
N ASP A 243 16.95 -3.60 -12.28
CA ASP A 243 17.61 -2.89 -11.17
C ASP A 243 17.01 -1.49 -10.93
N ALA A 244 16.64 -0.80 -12.00
CA ALA A 244 16.03 0.52 -11.94
C ALA A 244 14.61 0.53 -11.31
N ASP A 245 13.94 -0.60 -11.25
CA ASP A 245 12.63 -0.75 -10.59
C ASP A 245 12.77 -0.79 -9.07
N MET A 246 13.95 -1.18 -8.57
CA MET A 246 14.19 -1.44 -7.15
C MET A 246 14.74 -0.18 -6.44
N VAL A 247 14.51 -0.13 -5.13
CA VAL A 247 15.05 0.94 -4.29
C VAL A 247 16.36 0.45 -3.66
N PRO A 248 17.47 1.24 -3.70
CA PRO A 248 18.70 0.86 -3.00
C PRO A 248 18.49 0.72 -1.49
N PHE A 249 19.12 -0.29 -0.88
CA PHE A 249 19.02 -0.55 0.56
C PHE A 249 19.41 0.65 1.40
N GLU A 250 20.46 1.39 1.00
CA GLU A 250 20.96 2.56 1.72
C GLU A 250 19.90 3.65 1.86
N LYS A 251 19.11 3.87 0.80
CA LYS A 251 18.01 4.82 0.81
C LYS A 251 16.90 4.39 1.78
N TYR A 252 16.59 3.10 1.80
CA TYR A 252 15.63 2.53 2.74
C TYR A 252 16.15 2.62 4.19
N ALA A 253 17.39 2.20 4.44
CA ALA A 253 17.99 2.23 5.77
C ALA A 253 18.02 3.65 6.34
N ALA A 254 18.39 4.65 5.53
CA ALA A 254 18.36 6.06 5.95
C ALA A 254 16.94 6.52 6.35
N ALA A 255 15.92 6.13 5.58
CA ALA A 255 14.53 6.44 5.92
C ALA A 255 14.07 5.70 7.20
N ALA A 256 14.46 4.44 7.37
CA ALA A 256 14.11 3.62 8.53
C ALA A 256 14.64 4.18 9.85
N GLN A 257 15.74 4.94 9.83
CA GLN A 257 16.29 5.61 11.02
C GLN A 257 15.28 6.57 11.67
N LEU A 258 14.39 7.16 10.88
CA LEU A 258 13.36 8.08 11.36
C LEU A 258 12.09 7.36 11.86
N LEU A 259 11.98 6.05 11.70
CA LEU A 259 10.79 5.26 12.01
C LEU A 259 10.89 4.62 13.40
N ALA A 260 10.72 5.42 14.44
CA ALA A 260 10.83 5.01 15.85
C ALA A 260 9.61 4.23 16.39
N SER A 261 8.59 4.00 15.58
CA SER A 261 7.39 3.20 15.94
C SER A 261 7.39 1.84 15.26
N PRO A 262 6.72 0.82 15.83
CA PRO A 262 6.45 -0.42 15.14
C PRO A 262 5.65 -0.20 13.85
N SER A 263 5.75 -1.12 12.89
CA SER A 263 4.96 -1.09 11.67
C SER A 263 3.45 -1.17 11.95
N SER A 264 2.63 -0.79 10.98
CA SER A 264 1.16 -0.92 11.10
C SER A 264 0.73 -2.36 11.34
N ALA A 265 1.35 -3.33 10.66
CA ALA A 265 1.10 -4.75 10.87
C ALA A 265 1.43 -5.19 12.31
N ALA A 266 2.62 -4.81 12.82
CA ALA A 266 3.02 -5.14 14.19
C ALA A 266 2.10 -4.50 15.23
N ARG A 267 1.69 -3.24 15.04
CA ARG A 267 0.72 -2.59 15.94
C ARG A 267 -0.66 -3.24 15.91
N ALA A 268 -1.14 -3.63 14.73
CA ALA A 268 -2.42 -4.32 14.60
C ALA A 268 -2.40 -5.67 15.33
N LEU A 269 -1.34 -6.46 15.15
CA LEU A 269 -1.17 -7.74 15.88
C LEU A 269 -1.13 -7.52 17.40
N ALA A 270 -0.35 -6.55 17.88
CA ALA A 270 -0.26 -6.22 19.30
C ALA A 270 -1.59 -5.72 19.87
N ALA A 271 -2.43 -5.09 19.06
CA ALA A 271 -3.79 -4.66 19.41
C ALA A 271 -4.84 -5.78 19.32
N GLY A 272 -4.45 -7.01 18.97
CA GLY A 272 -5.36 -8.16 18.92
C GLY A 272 -6.03 -8.40 17.58
N ALA A 273 -5.56 -7.78 16.47
CA ALA A 273 -6.14 -8.00 15.18
C ALA A 273 -6.05 -9.48 14.76
N PRO A 274 -7.18 -10.13 14.37
CA PRO A 274 -7.20 -11.53 13.95
C PRO A 274 -6.67 -11.73 12.52
N ASP A 275 -6.62 -10.66 11.74
CA ASP A 275 -6.17 -10.66 10.35
C ASP A 275 -5.39 -9.38 10.02
N ILE A 276 -4.35 -9.53 9.19
CA ILE A 276 -3.54 -8.43 8.63
C ILE A 276 -3.18 -8.75 7.18
N GLU A 277 -2.68 -7.76 6.44
CA GLU A 277 -2.02 -8.02 5.15
C GLU A 277 -0.82 -8.95 5.34
N ARG A 278 -0.71 -10.01 4.54
CA ARG A 278 0.31 -11.06 4.65
C ARG A 278 1.33 -11.00 3.50
N VAL A 279 1.95 -9.83 3.32
CA VAL A 279 3.03 -9.69 2.31
C VAL A 279 4.23 -10.57 2.64
N ASP A 280 4.53 -10.79 3.92
CA ASP A 280 5.54 -11.75 4.39
C ASP A 280 5.29 -13.15 3.82
N ARG A 281 4.09 -13.68 3.99
CA ARG A 281 3.69 -15.00 3.48
C ARG A 281 3.58 -15.02 1.95
N LEU A 282 3.08 -13.95 1.34
CA LEU A 282 3.02 -13.83 -0.11
C LEU A 282 4.42 -13.91 -0.72
N VAL A 283 5.38 -13.15 -0.19
CA VAL A 283 6.78 -13.20 -0.65
C VAL A 283 7.38 -14.59 -0.46
N GLN A 284 7.09 -15.28 0.65
CA GLN A 284 7.51 -16.66 0.90
C GLN A 284 6.95 -17.62 -0.17
N VAL A 285 5.66 -17.54 -0.47
CA VAL A 285 4.99 -18.40 -1.48
C VAL A 285 5.53 -18.12 -2.88
N VAL A 286 5.71 -16.85 -3.24
CA VAL A 286 6.29 -16.46 -4.53
C VAL A 286 7.73 -16.95 -4.67
N ALA A 287 8.52 -16.83 -3.61
CA ALA A 287 9.90 -17.31 -3.58
C ALA A 287 10.00 -18.84 -3.77
N ALA A 288 9.11 -19.59 -3.12
CA ALA A 288 9.06 -21.05 -3.27
C ALA A 288 8.81 -21.47 -4.73
N GLN A 289 8.00 -20.74 -5.48
CA GLN A 289 7.78 -20.97 -6.92
C GLN A 289 9.06 -20.77 -7.77
N ARG A 290 10.00 -19.98 -7.27
CA ARG A 290 11.31 -19.74 -7.91
C ARG A 290 12.44 -20.63 -7.33
N GLY A 291 12.10 -21.59 -6.47
CA GLY A 291 13.08 -22.43 -5.78
C GLY A 291 13.95 -21.68 -4.77
N MET A 292 13.52 -20.47 -4.36
CA MET A 292 14.24 -19.62 -3.41
C MET A 292 13.68 -19.80 -1.99
N ARG A 293 14.58 -19.80 -1.00
CA ARG A 293 14.24 -19.87 0.44
C ARG A 293 15.10 -18.89 1.23
N ASN A 294 14.54 -18.42 2.35
CA ASN A 294 15.25 -17.53 3.28
C ASN A 294 14.79 -17.82 4.71
N ALA A 295 15.69 -18.32 5.54
CA ALA A 295 15.38 -18.73 6.92
C ALA A 295 14.83 -17.55 7.77
N ALA A 296 15.38 -16.34 7.62
CA ALA A 296 14.91 -15.19 8.38
C ALA A 296 13.47 -14.74 7.95
N LEU A 297 13.08 -14.99 6.70
CA LEU A 297 11.70 -14.80 6.28
C LEU A 297 10.80 -15.90 6.86
N ASP A 298 11.24 -17.17 6.85
CA ASP A 298 10.48 -18.27 7.42
C ASP A 298 10.21 -18.06 8.91
N GLU A 299 11.23 -17.61 9.69
CA GLU A 299 11.08 -17.20 11.09
C GLU A 299 10.11 -16.05 11.28
N THR A 300 10.18 -15.05 10.41
CA THR A 300 9.26 -13.90 10.44
C THR A 300 7.82 -14.32 10.20
N VAL A 301 7.58 -15.16 9.19
CA VAL A 301 6.25 -15.72 8.87
C VAL A 301 5.71 -16.52 10.06
N ALA A 302 6.53 -17.38 10.66
CA ALA A 302 6.15 -18.17 11.83
C ALA A 302 5.78 -17.30 13.04
N ALA A 303 6.53 -16.22 13.29
CA ALA A 303 6.20 -15.27 14.37
C ALA A 303 4.84 -14.59 14.13
N VAL A 304 4.58 -14.14 12.89
CA VAL A 304 3.30 -13.52 12.51
C VAL A 304 2.15 -14.52 12.64
N ASP A 305 2.33 -15.76 12.16
CA ASP A 305 1.32 -16.83 12.28
C ASP A 305 0.98 -17.11 13.74
N GLY A 306 1.98 -17.19 14.62
CA GLY A 306 1.78 -17.39 16.05
C GLY A 306 0.96 -16.25 16.72
N TRP A 307 1.19 -15.00 16.31
CA TRP A 307 0.37 -13.87 16.80
C TRP A 307 -1.07 -13.97 16.31
N LEU A 308 -1.29 -14.24 15.03
CA LEU A 308 -2.63 -14.36 14.44
C LEU A 308 -3.41 -15.50 15.08
N GLU A 309 -2.79 -16.65 15.31
CA GLU A 309 -3.41 -17.78 15.99
C GLU A 309 -3.86 -17.40 17.41
N ARG A 310 -2.97 -16.81 18.22
CA ARG A 310 -3.31 -16.33 19.57
C ARG A 310 -4.44 -15.29 19.57
N ASN A 311 -4.46 -14.40 18.59
CA ASN A 311 -5.49 -13.36 18.50
C ASN A 311 -6.85 -13.94 18.12
N ARG A 312 -6.91 -14.87 17.17
CA ARG A 312 -8.15 -15.55 16.77
C ARG A 312 -8.77 -16.39 17.89
N GLN A 313 -7.96 -16.95 18.79
CA GLN A 313 -8.45 -17.67 19.95
C GLN A 313 -9.11 -16.76 21.00
N LYS A 314 -8.88 -15.44 20.96
CA LYS A 314 -9.44 -14.46 21.90
C LYS A 314 -10.72 -13.79 21.37
N THR A 315 -11.02 -13.95 20.09
CA THR A 315 -12.20 -13.40 19.40
C THR A 315 -13.33 -14.42 19.39
#